data_be2435e6d1d7d2129d5e95182e62b30c
#
_entry.id   be2435e6d1d7d2129d5e95182e62b30c
#
_cell.length_a   1.000
_cell.length_b   1.000
_cell.length_c   1.000
_cell.angle_alpha   90.00
_cell.angle_beta   90.00
_cell.angle_gamma   90.00
#
_symmetry.space_group_name_H-M   'P 1'
#
loop_
_entity.id
_entity.type
_entity.pdbx_description
1 polymer ?
#
loop_
_entity_poly.entity_id
_entity_poly.type
_entity_poly.pdbx_seq_one_letter_code
_entity_poly.pdbx_strand_id
1 'polypeptide(L)'
;MKKIISLFVGSLLLTVMTVTGASAQTLKCQTVISSKADEGVMLKDFTDTVTELTGGSLKFEIMPAGAVVGVKETLDAVDKGLIDCGFAWTHYWSGDHPAAMLFGSPVAGAGVGIDNIAFLSWFQYGGGKELYDQLWSEMGRDIKGFMLQPVGPEALGWFKEPI
;
A
#
# COMPACT_ATOMS: atom_id res chain seq x y z
N MET A 1 44.75 -30.11 -62.37
CA MET A 1 44.80 -29.98 -60.88
C MET A 1 44.15 -28.64 -60.55
N LYS A 2 42.88 -28.65 -60.18
CA LYS A 2 42.11 -27.44 -59.86
C LYS A 2 41.99 -27.32 -58.38
N LYS A 3 42.56 -26.27 -57.77
CA LYS A 3 42.43 -25.96 -56.34
C LYS A 3 41.09 -25.29 -56.09
N ILE A 4 40.26 -25.93 -55.27
CA ILE A 4 39.00 -25.39 -54.81
C ILE A 4 39.31 -24.61 -53.51
N ILE A 5 39.18 -23.31 -53.59
CA ILE A 5 39.26 -22.41 -52.43
C ILE A 5 37.85 -22.34 -51.84
N SER A 6 37.69 -22.97 -50.65
CA SER A 6 36.43 -22.88 -49.91
C SER A 6 36.41 -21.59 -49.08
N LEU A 7 35.52 -20.66 -49.47
CA LEU A 7 35.24 -19.44 -48.71
C LEU A 7 34.28 -19.79 -47.53
N PHE A 8 34.82 -19.80 -46.32
CA PHE A 8 34.01 -19.83 -45.10
C PHE A 8 33.49 -18.39 -44.83
N VAL A 9 32.25 -18.13 -45.17
CA VAL A 9 31.54 -16.93 -44.74
C VAL A 9 30.96 -17.21 -43.37
N GLY A 10 31.65 -16.77 -42.33
CA GLY A 10 31.16 -16.80 -40.95
C GLY A 10 30.06 -15.78 -40.78
N SER A 11 28.80 -16.24 -40.73
CA SER A 11 27.63 -15.39 -40.41
C SER A 11 27.64 -15.12 -38.90
N LEU A 12 28.18 -13.94 -38.52
CA LEU A 12 28.10 -13.43 -37.15
C LEU A 12 26.68 -12.91 -36.91
N LEU A 13 25.80 -13.78 -36.38
CA LEU A 13 24.49 -13.36 -35.91
C LEU A 13 24.69 -12.48 -34.67
N LEU A 14 24.66 -11.17 -34.83
CA LEU A 14 24.52 -10.21 -33.75
C LEU A 14 23.11 -10.33 -33.17
N THR A 15 22.95 -11.10 -32.10
CA THR A 15 21.71 -11.15 -31.32
C THR A 15 21.62 -9.82 -30.57
N VAL A 16 20.90 -8.85 -31.12
CA VAL A 16 20.53 -7.63 -30.42
C VAL A 16 19.52 -8.03 -29.33
N MET A 17 20.02 -8.22 -28.09
CA MET A 17 19.13 -8.27 -26.93
C MET A 17 18.48 -6.90 -26.79
N THR A 18 17.25 -6.78 -27.24
CA THR A 18 16.40 -5.65 -26.91
C THR A 18 16.10 -5.75 -25.42
N VAL A 19 16.85 -5.02 -24.60
CA VAL A 19 16.49 -4.75 -23.22
C VAL A 19 15.20 -3.94 -23.29
N THR A 20 14.05 -4.60 -23.18
CA THR A 20 12.79 -3.93 -22.93
C THR A 20 12.92 -3.30 -21.55
N GLY A 21 13.32 -2.02 -21.52
CA GLY A 21 13.33 -1.25 -20.28
C GLY A 21 11.93 -1.34 -19.68
N ALA A 22 11.82 -1.90 -18.47
CA ALA A 22 10.58 -1.86 -17.72
C ALA A 22 10.18 -0.40 -17.59
N SER A 23 9.07 0.00 -18.20
CA SER A 23 8.54 1.35 -18.05
C SER A 23 8.23 1.56 -16.58
N ALA A 24 8.75 2.64 -15.99
CA ALA A 24 8.45 2.96 -14.62
C ALA A 24 6.94 3.19 -14.47
N GLN A 25 6.30 2.45 -13.56
CA GLN A 25 4.91 2.65 -13.20
C GLN A 25 4.83 3.66 -12.05
N THR A 26 3.99 4.68 -12.20
CA THR A 26 3.69 5.62 -11.11
C THR A 26 2.28 5.38 -10.62
N LEU A 27 2.14 5.01 -9.35
CA LEU A 27 0.87 4.83 -8.68
C LEU A 27 0.38 6.18 -8.14
N LYS A 28 -0.83 6.57 -8.51
CA LYS A 28 -1.51 7.76 -7.99
C LYS A 28 -2.29 7.38 -6.75
N CYS A 29 -1.86 7.86 -5.59
CA CYS A 29 -2.40 7.49 -4.30
C CYS A 29 -2.85 8.72 -3.53
N GLN A 30 -4.03 8.67 -2.92
CA GLN A 30 -4.47 9.72 -1.99
C GLN A 30 -4.26 9.27 -0.56
N THR A 31 -3.68 10.15 0.27
CA THR A 31 -3.58 9.92 1.71
C THR A 31 -4.63 10.76 2.45
N VAL A 32 -5.10 10.26 3.58
CA VAL A 32 -5.89 11.04 4.55
C VAL A 32 -4.99 11.64 5.65
N ILE A 33 -3.69 11.33 5.60
CA ILE A 33 -2.70 11.65 6.63
C ILE A 33 -1.99 12.94 6.24
N SER A 34 -1.78 13.84 7.21
CA SER A 34 -0.96 15.04 7.01
C SER A 34 0.50 14.65 6.77
N SER A 35 1.15 15.26 5.78
CA SER A 35 2.59 15.06 5.53
C SER A 35 3.50 15.55 6.67
N LYS A 36 2.94 16.31 7.61
CA LYS A 36 3.63 16.83 8.79
C LYS A 36 3.45 15.95 10.03
N ALA A 37 2.54 14.98 9.98
CA ALA A 37 2.36 13.99 11.03
C ALA A 37 3.45 12.91 10.93
N ASP A 38 3.74 12.24 12.05
CA ASP A 38 4.72 11.15 12.07
C ASP A 38 4.37 10.04 11.09
N GLU A 39 3.08 9.72 10.97
CA GLU A 39 2.57 8.74 10.01
C GLU A 39 2.81 9.19 8.55
N GLY A 40 2.75 10.50 8.30
CA GLY A 40 3.06 11.05 6.98
C GLY A 40 4.54 10.93 6.62
N VAL A 41 5.43 11.09 7.59
CA VAL A 41 6.87 10.85 7.44
C VAL A 41 7.11 9.36 7.17
N MET A 42 6.51 8.46 7.97
CA MET A 42 6.63 7.01 7.78
C MET A 42 6.09 6.55 6.43
N LEU A 43 4.98 7.15 5.95
CA LEU A 43 4.46 6.87 4.62
C LEU A 43 5.46 7.25 3.53
N LYS A 44 6.10 8.42 3.67
CA LYS A 44 7.13 8.85 2.73
C LYS A 44 8.32 7.88 2.73
N ASP A 45 8.82 7.51 3.88
CA ASP A 45 9.94 6.57 4.01
C ASP A 45 9.60 5.20 3.39
N PHE A 46 8.37 4.72 3.57
CA PHE A 46 7.89 3.50 2.92
C PHE A 46 7.91 3.63 1.39
N THR A 47 7.34 4.69 0.84
CA THR A 47 7.24 4.87 -0.62
C THR A 47 8.61 5.08 -1.26
N ASP A 48 9.51 5.78 -0.60
CA ASP A 48 10.91 5.96 -1.04
C ASP A 48 11.64 4.62 -1.03
N THR A 49 11.50 3.84 0.05
CA THR A 49 12.11 2.50 0.18
C THR A 49 11.63 1.55 -0.93
N VAL A 50 10.32 1.51 -1.20
CA VAL A 50 9.78 0.67 -2.29
C VAL A 50 10.32 1.14 -3.65
N THR A 51 10.41 2.45 -3.86
CA THR A 51 10.97 3.00 -5.10
C THR A 51 12.43 2.59 -5.27
N GLU A 52 13.24 2.65 -4.21
CA GLU A 52 14.64 2.22 -4.21
C GLU A 52 14.77 0.72 -4.46
N LEU A 53 14.05 -0.11 -3.71
CA LEU A 53 14.09 -1.58 -3.83
C LEU A 53 13.66 -2.09 -5.22
N THR A 54 12.79 -1.34 -5.91
CA THR A 54 12.36 -1.66 -7.28
C THR A 54 13.23 -1.03 -8.36
N GLY A 55 14.36 -0.41 -7.98
CA GLY A 55 15.25 0.28 -8.93
C GLY A 55 14.53 1.40 -9.69
N GLY A 56 13.51 2.03 -9.10
CA GLY A 56 12.72 3.11 -9.68
C GLY A 56 11.66 2.64 -10.68
N SER A 57 11.44 1.32 -10.82
CA SER A 57 10.38 0.80 -11.70
C SER A 57 8.97 1.00 -11.13
N LEU A 58 8.85 1.18 -9.80
CA LEU A 58 7.62 1.54 -9.11
C LEU A 58 7.81 2.85 -8.35
N LYS A 59 6.91 3.81 -8.57
CA LYS A 59 6.92 5.13 -7.93
C LYS A 59 5.54 5.45 -7.38
N PHE A 60 5.48 6.37 -6.44
CA PHE A 60 4.23 6.84 -5.83
C PHE A 60 4.08 8.35 -6.01
N GLU A 61 2.92 8.77 -6.48
CA GLU A 61 2.47 10.16 -6.44
C GLU A 61 1.45 10.29 -5.30
N ILE A 62 1.89 10.82 -4.17
CA ILE A 62 1.05 10.94 -2.98
C ILE A 62 0.31 12.28 -3.01
N MET A 63 -0.99 12.21 -3.20
CA MET A 63 -1.89 13.36 -3.18
C MET A 63 -2.44 13.57 -1.76
N PRO A 64 -2.55 14.81 -1.30
CA PRO A 64 -3.07 15.11 0.02
C PRO A 64 -4.57 14.78 0.15
N ALA A 65 -5.06 14.73 1.38
CA ALA A 65 -6.48 14.52 1.68
C ALA A 65 -7.36 15.53 0.92
N GLY A 66 -8.40 15.02 0.27
CA GLY A 66 -9.35 15.83 -0.48
C GLY A 66 -8.87 16.31 -1.86
N ALA A 67 -7.70 15.89 -2.32
CA ALA A 67 -7.18 16.31 -3.63
C ALA A 67 -7.96 15.72 -4.80
N VAL A 68 -8.48 14.52 -4.67
CA VAL A 68 -9.26 13.83 -5.70
C VAL A 68 -10.69 13.60 -5.21
N VAL A 69 -10.84 13.00 -4.02
CA VAL A 69 -12.13 12.71 -3.40
C VAL A 69 -12.10 13.06 -1.91
N GLY A 70 -13.25 13.16 -1.27
CA GLY A 70 -13.33 13.28 0.19
C GLY A 70 -12.69 12.08 0.90
N VAL A 71 -12.33 12.27 2.17
CA VAL A 71 -11.60 11.25 2.95
C VAL A 71 -12.33 9.91 2.98
N LYS A 72 -13.65 9.92 3.19
CA LYS A 72 -14.46 8.69 3.28
C LYS A 72 -14.69 8.02 1.93
N GLU A 73 -14.63 8.78 0.86
CA GLU A 73 -14.78 8.30 -0.52
C GLU A 73 -13.48 7.67 -1.08
N THR A 74 -12.37 7.74 -0.34
CA THR A 74 -11.07 7.19 -0.79
C THR A 74 -11.16 5.70 -1.12
N LEU A 75 -11.89 4.91 -0.32
CA LEU A 75 -12.08 3.48 -0.59
C LEU A 75 -12.80 3.25 -1.92
N ASP A 76 -13.89 3.96 -2.16
CA ASP A 76 -14.66 3.90 -3.41
C ASP A 76 -13.84 4.31 -4.62
N ALA A 77 -12.96 5.30 -4.45
CA ALA A 77 -12.10 5.79 -5.51
C ALA A 77 -11.05 4.73 -5.93
N VAL A 78 -10.50 3.99 -4.96
CA VAL A 78 -9.60 2.85 -5.25
C VAL A 78 -10.36 1.72 -5.92
N ASP A 79 -11.48 1.29 -5.35
CA ASP A 79 -12.30 0.19 -5.85
C ASP A 79 -12.78 0.43 -7.31
N LYS A 80 -13.07 1.67 -7.66
CA LYS A 80 -13.48 2.09 -9.01
C LYS A 80 -12.32 2.43 -9.94
N GLY A 81 -11.07 2.31 -9.49
CA GLY A 81 -9.88 2.61 -10.27
C GLY A 81 -9.70 4.11 -10.61
N LEU A 82 -10.31 5.01 -9.85
CA LEU A 82 -10.11 6.45 -10.01
C LEU A 82 -8.72 6.88 -9.52
N ILE A 83 -8.24 6.21 -8.48
CA ILE A 83 -6.87 6.27 -7.97
C ILE A 83 -6.34 4.84 -7.78
N ASP A 84 -5.03 4.67 -7.88
CA ASP A 84 -4.41 3.33 -7.78
C ASP A 84 -4.31 2.83 -6.34
N CYS A 85 -4.19 3.72 -5.36
CA CYS A 85 -4.16 3.36 -3.94
C CYS A 85 -4.63 4.48 -3.01
N GLY A 86 -5.00 4.09 -1.78
CA GLY A 86 -5.37 5.00 -0.70
C GLY A 86 -4.63 4.65 0.59
N PHE A 87 -4.16 5.65 1.31
CA PHE A 87 -3.59 5.50 2.64
C PHE A 87 -4.55 6.10 3.66
N ALA A 88 -5.26 5.25 4.38
CA ALA A 88 -6.34 5.63 5.27
C ALA A 88 -6.51 4.62 6.41
N TRP A 89 -7.26 4.98 7.42
CA TRP A 89 -7.61 4.09 8.52
C TRP A 89 -8.90 3.32 8.22
N THR A 90 -8.87 2.02 8.37
CA THR A 90 -9.97 1.12 8.04
C THR A 90 -11.26 1.47 8.79
N HIS A 91 -11.18 1.95 10.02
CA HIS A 91 -12.35 2.32 10.82
C HIS A 91 -13.20 3.46 10.22
N TYR A 92 -12.70 4.20 9.24
CA TYR A 92 -13.49 5.20 8.53
C TYR A 92 -14.71 4.60 7.81
N TRP A 93 -14.66 3.32 7.51
CA TRP A 93 -15.74 2.57 6.85
C TRP A 93 -16.51 1.65 7.79
N SER A 94 -16.50 1.95 9.10
CA SER A 94 -17.29 1.21 10.09
C SER A 94 -18.80 1.33 9.87
N GLY A 95 -19.25 2.35 9.16
CA GLY A 95 -20.65 2.47 8.72
C GLY A 95 -21.01 1.50 7.61
N ASP A 96 -20.06 1.06 6.80
CA ASP A 96 -20.27 0.09 5.73
C ASP A 96 -20.20 -1.35 6.27
N HIS A 97 -19.24 -1.59 7.18
CA HIS A 97 -19.09 -2.88 7.85
C HIS A 97 -18.51 -2.72 9.25
N PRO A 98 -19.16 -3.22 10.31
CA PRO A 98 -18.72 -3.01 11.69
C PRO A 98 -17.34 -3.62 12.00
N ALA A 99 -16.95 -4.72 11.32
CA ALA A 99 -15.63 -5.30 11.48
C ALA A 99 -14.49 -4.40 10.98
N ALA A 100 -14.77 -3.34 10.22
CA ALA A 100 -13.76 -2.34 9.86
C ALA A 100 -13.12 -1.66 11.09
N MET A 101 -13.84 -1.60 12.22
CA MET A 101 -13.30 -1.12 13.48
C MET A 101 -12.19 -2.01 14.05
N LEU A 102 -12.22 -3.32 13.79
CA LEU A 102 -11.23 -4.28 14.32
C LEU A 102 -9.84 -4.09 13.69
N PHE A 103 -9.79 -3.48 12.51
CA PHE A 103 -8.55 -3.20 11.78
C PHE A 103 -8.17 -1.71 11.84
N GLY A 104 -8.89 -0.92 12.61
CA GLY A 104 -8.62 0.50 12.80
C GLY A 104 -7.75 0.78 14.02
N SER A 105 -7.06 1.91 13.99
CA SER A 105 -6.17 2.38 15.04
C SER A 105 -6.76 2.36 16.46
N PRO A 106 -8.00 2.82 16.71
CA PRO A 106 -8.52 2.89 18.08
C PRO A 106 -8.64 1.54 18.79
N VAL A 107 -8.75 0.44 18.04
CA VAL A 107 -8.88 -0.90 18.61
C VAL A 107 -7.50 -1.51 18.83
N ALA A 108 -6.58 -1.33 17.91
CA ALA A 108 -5.25 -1.94 17.96
C ALA A 108 -4.34 -1.38 19.05
N GLY A 109 -4.64 -0.22 19.61
CA GLY A 109 -3.83 0.40 20.66
C GLY A 109 -4.60 0.84 21.90
N ALA A 110 -5.92 0.76 21.89
CA ALA A 110 -6.79 1.37 22.89
C ALA A 110 -7.05 0.52 24.14
N GLY A 111 -6.04 -0.14 24.68
CA GLY A 111 -6.18 -0.82 25.98
C GLY A 111 -6.99 -2.11 25.92
N VAL A 112 -7.22 -2.70 24.77
CA VAL A 112 -7.84 -4.03 24.62
C VAL A 112 -6.87 -5.19 24.83
N GLY A 113 -5.70 -4.92 25.41
CA GLY A 113 -4.75 -5.95 25.80
C GLY A 113 -3.79 -6.41 24.70
N ILE A 114 -3.82 -5.79 23.52
CA ILE A 114 -2.89 -6.09 22.43
C ILE A 114 -2.12 -4.83 22.05
N ASP A 115 -0.80 -4.88 22.07
CA ASP A 115 0.03 -3.78 21.61
C ASP A 115 0.21 -3.80 20.07
N ASN A 116 0.77 -2.74 19.51
CA ASN A 116 0.95 -2.59 18.08
C ASN A 116 1.81 -3.69 17.47
N ILE A 117 2.85 -4.15 18.16
CA ILE A 117 3.75 -5.20 17.67
C ILE A 117 3.01 -6.55 17.67
N ALA A 118 2.28 -6.84 18.74
CA ALA A 118 1.46 -8.03 18.82
C ALA A 118 0.33 -8.02 17.77
N PHE A 119 -0.31 -6.86 17.54
CA PHE A 119 -1.32 -6.71 16.49
C PHE A 119 -0.75 -6.97 15.10
N LEU A 120 0.39 -6.36 14.76
CA LEU A 120 1.04 -6.59 13.47
C LEU A 120 1.51 -8.05 13.32
N SER A 121 2.01 -8.65 14.39
CA SER A 121 2.40 -10.07 14.41
C SER A 121 1.20 -10.97 14.15
N TRP A 122 0.08 -10.72 14.83
CA TRP A 122 -1.18 -11.41 14.57
C TRP A 122 -1.65 -11.19 13.13
N PHE A 123 -1.59 -9.97 12.64
CA PHE A 123 -2.00 -9.65 11.26
C PHE A 123 -1.19 -10.46 10.24
N GLN A 124 0.13 -10.55 10.40
CA GLN A 124 1.01 -11.23 9.45
C GLN A 124 1.04 -12.76 9.60
N TYR A 125 0.92 -13.28 10.83
CA TYR A 125 1.20 -14.68 11.13
C TYR A 125 0.05 -15.39 11.88
N GLY A 126 -0.95 -14.67 12.32
CA GLY A 126 -2.04 -15.18 13.15
C GLY A 126 -3.42 -15.20 12.48
N GLY A 127 -3.48 -15.08 11.16
CA GLY A 127 -4.74 -15.12 10.41
C GLY A 127 -5.42 -13.76 10.22
N GLY A 128 -4.80 -12.66 10.69
CA GLY A 128 -5.37 -11.32 10.57
C GLY A 128 -5.48 -10.86 9.12
N LYS A 129 -4.50 -11.22 8.28
CA LYS A 129 -4.48 -10.87 6.85
C LYS A 129 -5.65 -11.50 6.10
N GLU A 130 -5.93 -12.77 6.37
CA GLU A 130 -7.03 -13.51 5.76
C GLU A 130 -8.39 -12.91 6.16
N LEU A 131 -8.56 -12.53 7.42
CA LEU A 131 -9.76 -11.85 7.90
C LEU A 131 -9.90 -10.44 7.29
N TYR A 132 -8.80 -9.77 7.06
CA TYR A 132 -8.80 -8.46 6.40
C TYR A 132 -9.19 -8.55 4.92
N ASP A 133 -8.71 -9.57 4.21
CA ASP A 133 -9.13 -9.85 2.83
C ASP A 133 -10.62 -10.25 2.77
N GLN A 134 -11.09 -11.02 3.77
CA GLN A 134 -12.52 -11.37 3.90
C GLN A 134 -13.39 -10.12 4.11
N LEU A 135 -12.97 -9.17 4.94
CA LEU A 135 -13.69 -7.91 5.16
C LEU A 135 -13.99 -7.19 3.83
N TRP A 136 -12.97 -7.04 2.98
CA TRP A 136 -13.15 -6.37 1.70
C TRP A 136 -14.09 -7.13 0.78
N SER A 137 -14.00 -8.46 0.77
CA SER A 137 -14.91 -9.32 0.00
C SER A 137 -16.37 -9.20 0.48
N GLU A 138 -16.59 -9.17 1.82
CA GLU A 138 -17.93 -9.00 2.40
C GLU A 138 -18.51 -7.60 2.14
N MET A 139 -17.65 -6.58 2.04
CA MET A 139 -18.05 -5.24 1.61
C MET A 139 -18.27 -5.13 0.10
N GLY A 140 -18.07 -6.22 -0.67
CA GLY A 140 -18.21 -6.24 -2.13
C GLY A 140 -17.14 -5.42 -2.85
N ARG A 141 -15.92 -5.32 -2.29
CA ARG A 141 -14.80 -4.54 -2.82
C ARG A 141 -13.72 -5.44 -3.42
N ASP A 142 -13.26 -5.10 -4.63
CA ASP A 142 -12.12 -5.78 -5.28
C ASP A 142 -10.82 -5.01 -5.02
N ILE A 143 -10.40 -4.99 -3.77
CA ILE A 143 -9.18 -4.32 -3.33
C ILE A 143 -8.26 -5.27 -2.55
N LYS A 144 -6.99 -4.89 -2.44
CA LYS A 144 -6.02 -5.52 -1.56
C LYS A 144 -5.60 -4.53 -0.48
N GLY A 145 -5.81 -4.92 0.78
CA GLY A 145 -5.43 -4.14 1.94
C GLY A 145 -4.13 -4.63 2.56
N PHE A 146 -3.33 -3.68 3.05
CA PHE A 146 -2.08 -3.93 3.75
C PHE A 146 -2.04 -3.06 5.01
N MET A 147 -1.58 -3.63 6.11
CA MET A 147 -1.25 -2.85 7.31
C MET A 147 0.13 -2.25 7.13
N LEU A 148 0.21 -0.93 7.20
CA LEU A 148 1.45 -0.21 6.91
C LEU A 148 2.16 0.28 8.17
N GLN A 149 1.39 0.79 9.13
CA GLN A 149 1.95 1.52 10.26
C GLN A 149 1.31 1.08 11.59
N PRO A 150 2.12 0.82 12.62
CA PRO A 150 1.62 0.82 13.98
C PRO A 150 1.33 2.27 14.41
N VAL A 151 0.19 2.48 15.06
CA VAL A 151 -0.18 3.77 15.64
C VAL A 151 -0.08 3.65 17.17
N GLY A 152 0.37 4.70 17.83
CA GLY A 152 0.45 4.74 19.28
C GLY A 152 -0.94 4.65 19.93
N PRO A 153 -1.02 4.40 21.25
CA PRO A 153 -2.28 4.38 21.96
C PRO A 153 -2.95 5.76 21.89
N GLU A 154 -4.24 5.75 21.65
CA GLU A 154 -5.05 6.95 21.64
C GLU A 154 -5.68 7.20 23.02
N ALA A 155 -5.88 8.48 23.37
CA ALA A 155 -6.57 8.83 24.60
C ALA A 155 -8.05 8.43 24.53
N LEU A 156 -8.63 7.99 25.65
CA LEU A 156 -10.04 7.66 25.75
C LEU A 156 -10.97 8.80 25.37
N GLY A 157 -10.51 10.04 25.56
CA GLY A 157 -11.27 11.25 25.26
C GLY A 157 -10.69 12.48 25.95
N TRP A 158 -11.37 13.57 25.75
CA TRP A 158 -11.06 14.86 26.37
C TRP A 158 -12.11 15.15 27.44
N PHE A 159 -11.70 15.26 28.68
CA PHE A 159 -12.57 15.43 29.83
C PHE A 159 -12.28 16.78 30.49
N LYS A 160 -13.32 17.45 31.02
CA LYS A 160 -13.15 18.69 31.77
C LYS A 160 -12.48 18.46 33.13
N GLU A 161 -12.73 17.29 33.72
CA GLU A 161 -12.21 16.85 35.01
C GLU A 161 -11.59 15.47 34.87
N PRO A 162 -10.63 15.10 35.72
CA PRO A 162 -10.08 13.74 35.75
C PRO A 162 -11.18 12.69 35.94
N ILE A 163 -11.07 11.58 35.23
CA ILE A 163 -11.97 10.41 35.36
C ILE A 163 -11.29 9.33 36.17
#